data_513bfcb88100d9c114498c7233fb79c9
#
_entry.id   513bfcb88100d9c114498c7233fb79c9
#
_cell.length_a   1.000
_cell.length_b   1.000
_cell.length_c   1.000
_cell.angle_alpha   90.00
_cell.angle_beta   90.00
_cell.angle_gamma   90.00
#
_symmetry.space_group_name_H-M   'P 1'
#
loop_
_entity.id
_entity.type
_entity.pdbx_description
1 polymer ?
#
loop_
_entity_poly.entity_id
_entity_poly.type
_entity_poly.pdbx_seq_one_letter_code
_entity_poly.pdbx_strand_id
1 'polypeptide(L)'
;MNIGYIHLDYGEWTTGGYNIQEIGLAKALEQMGHQTTIVYWMSPKDRRCGTEVNTTSNIKKVYLPYKRKFVHHVWPDFSLLLTLGIDVYHLQSDNLLCVPEAVSFCLKHNLKYYCYVGTVHSSSPKAISRWIMDKLSSRNFSAFKKTKVFCKTPTVVNELKQKGVTSAEWAPVGLDTDIIPLATSSKERQRAELKLPKDKSIVFLVCALRPDKHPMDIFPLAERLGDKYLLVHAGALWMQTEEYMAKLKSSEKYSNILFIGKLPNEKIHAYYEVADYVINFNPNEIFGMAILEAMYHNVTIVA
;
A
#
# COMPACT_ATOMS: atom_id res chain seq x y z
N MET A 1 -21.22 -6.42 -14.52
CA MET A 1 -21.01 -4.97 -14.44
C MET A 1 -19.54 -4.67 -14.64
N ASN A 2 -19.20 -3.50 -15.19
CA ASN A 2 -17.83 -3.01 -15.25
C ASN A 2 -17.58 -2.05 -14.07
N ILE A 3 -16.69 -2.41 -13.16
CA ILE A 3 -16.34 -1.61 -11.98
C ILE A 3 -15.03 -0.87 -12.26
N GLY A 4 -15.09 0.47 -12.24
CA GLY A 4 -13.93 1.31 -12.44
C GLY A 4 -13.19 1.56 -11.13
N TYR A 5 -11.97 1.07 -10.99
CA TYR A 5 -11.07 1.45 -9.90
C TYR A 5 -10.27 2.67 -10.35
N ILE A 6 -10.64 3.83 -9.82
CA ILE A 6 -10.08 5.12 -10.25
C ILE A 6 -9.08 5.61 -9.22
N HIS A 7 -7.80 5.53 -9.55
CA HIS A 7 -6.78 6.24 -8.78
C HIS A 7 -6.99 7.75 -8.89
N LEU A 8 -6.79 8.48 -7.82
CA LEU A 8 -6.85 9.95 -7.82
C LEU A 8 -5.47 10.58 -7.58
N ASP A 9 -4.44 9.75 -7.45
CA ASP A 9 -3.04 10.14 -7.38
C ASP A 9 -2.31 9.90 -8.71
N TYR A 10 -1.02 10.20 -8.73
CA TYR A 10 -0.16 10.10 -9.89
C TYR A 10 0.43 8.71 -10.07
N GLY A 11 0.26 8.16 -11.27
CA GLY A 11 1.01 7.01 -11.76
C GLY A 11 0.55 5.65 -11.25
N GLU A 12 1.20 4.63 -11.74
CA GLU A 12 1.09 3.26 -11.27
C GLU A 12 2.28 2.94 -10.36
N TRP A 13 2.02 2.56 -9.13
CA TRP A 13 3.05 2.22 -8.15
C TRP A 13 3.50 0.77 -8.34
N THR A 14 4.45 0.53 -9.25
CA THR A 14 4.99 -0.82 -9.56
C THR A 14 6.20 -1.21 -8.70
N THR A 15 6.70 -0.29 -7.87
CA THR A 15 7.99 -0.48 -7.18
C THR A 15 7.89 -1.12 -5.79
N GLY A 16 6.70 -1.51 -5.35
CA GLY A 16 6.50 -2.18 -4.07
C GLY A 16 6.82 -3.68 -4.12
N GLY A 17 7.26 -4.26 -3.02
CA GLY A 17 7.28 -5.71 -2.79
C GLY A 17 6.04 -6.16 -2.01
N TYR A 18 4.90 -5.49 -2.19
CA TYR A 18 3.66 -5.76 -1.47
C TYR A 18 2.56 -6.25 -2.42
N ASN A 19 1.58 -6.89 -1.84
CA ASN A 19 0.36 -7.32 -2.51
C ASN A 19 -0.41 -6.10 -3.04
N ILE A 20 -0.61 -6.02 -4.36
CA ILE A 20 -1.23 -4.86 -5.02
C ILE A 20 -2.74 -4.91 -4.83
N GLN A 21 -3.28 -4.01 -4.01
CA GLN A 21 -4.67 -4.01 -3.55
C GLN A 21 -5.69 -3.96 -4.69
N GLU A 22 -5.49 -3.08 -5.69
CA GLU A 22 -6.40 -2.94 -6.82
C GLU A 22 -6.44 -4.18 -7.71
N ILE A 23 -5.32 -4.91 -7.83
CA ILE A 23 -5.27 -6.15 -8.60
C ILE A 23 -5.98 -7.27 -7.84
N GLY A 24 -5.73 -7.41 -6.54
CA GLY A 24 -6.42 -8.39 -5.70
C GLY A 24 -7.94 -8.17 -5.68
N LEU A 25 -8.38 -6.90 -5.54
CA LEU A 25 -9.79 -6.56 -5.61
C LEU A 25 -10.39 -6.89 -6.99
N ALA A 26 -9.68 -6.56 -8.08
CA ALA A 26 -10.14 -6.83 -9.44
C ALA A 26 -10.31 -8.34 -9.70
N LYS A 27 -9.39 -9.17 -9.22
CA LYS A 27 -9.51 -10.64 -9.29
C LYS A 27 -10.71 -11.17 -8.51
N ALA A 28 -10.92 -10.69 -7.29
CA ALA A 28 -12.09 -11.07 -6.49
C ALA A 28 -13.40 -10.68 -7.19
N LEU A 29 -13.47 -9.51 -7.81
CA LEU A 29 -14.63 -9.08 -8.61
C LEU A 29 -14.80 -9.92 -9.87
N GLU A 30 -13.72 -10.33 -10.54
CA GLU A 30 -13.76 -11.25 -11.69
C GLU A 30 -14.34 -12.61 -11.31
N GLN A 31 -13.95 -13.18 -10.17
CA GLN A 31 -14.52 -14.42 -9.63
C GLN A 31 -16.03 -14.30 -9.34
N MET A 32 -16.51 -13.09 -9.03
CA MET A 32 -17.94 -12.77 -8.87
C MET A 32 -18.66 -12.49 -10.20
N GLY A 33 -18.00 -12.63 -11.36
CA GLY A 33 -18.56 -12.40 -12.69
C GLY A 33 -18.62 -10.93 -13.11
N HIS A 34 -17.77 -10.07 -12.54
CA HIS A 34 -17.68 -8.66 -12.92
C HIS A 34 -16.44 -8.39 -13.75
N GLN A 35 -16.48 -7.30 -14.52
CA GLN A 35 -15.32 -6.72 -15.20
C GLN A 35 -14.74 -5.59 -14.33
N THR A 36 -13.43 -5.36 -14.45
CA THR A 36 -12.77 -4.24 -13.75
C THR A 36 -11.91 -3.44 -14.71
N THR A 37 -12.11 -2.12 -14.70
CA THR A 37 -11.24 -1.16 -15.37
C THR A 37 -10.46 -0.36 -14.35
N ILE A 38 -9.14 -0.56 -14.28
CA ILE A 38 -8.25 0.16 -13.37
C ILE A 38 -7.67 1.36 -14.10
N VAL A 39 -7.90 2.57 -13.60
CA VAL A 39 -7.49 3.82 -14.24
C VAL A 39 -6.34 4.47 -13.48
N TYR A 40 -5.23 4.70 -14.18
CA TYR A 40 -4.06 5.44 -13.72
C TYR A 40 -3.89 6.75 -14.48
N TRP A 41 -3.53 7.82 -13.77
CA TRP A 41 -3.27 9.14 -14.39
C TRP A 41 -1.78 9.32 -14.61
N MET A 42 -1.39 9.50 -15.84
CA MET A 42 0.00 9.56 -16.29
C MET A 42 0.37 10.93 -16.82
N SER A 43 1.67 11.21 -16.85
CA SER A 43 2.15 12.36 -17.64
C SER A 43 1.78 12.19 -19.10
N PRO A 44 1.32 13.24 -19.80
CA PRO A 44 1.11 13.18 -21.25
C PRO A 44 2.40 12.78 -22.04
N LYS A 45 3.56 12.90 -21.41
CA LYS A 45 4.88 12.50 -21.98
C LYS A 45 5.25 11.06 -21.65
N ASP A 46 4.52 10.36 -20.78
CA ASP A 46 4.78 8.95 -20.48
C ASP A 46 4.33 8.09 -21.66
N ARG A 47 5.18 7.16 -22.09
CA ARG A 47 4.91 6.27 -23.24
C ARG A 47 3.67 5.39 -23.05
N ARG A 48 3.21 5.17 -21.82
CA ARG A 48 2.00 4.39 -21.50
C ARG A 48 0.73 5.26 -21.59
N CYS A 49 0.88 6.59 -21.61
CA CYS A 49 -0.27 7.49 -21.65
C CYS A 49 -1.10 7.26 -22.92
N GLY A 50 -2.39 7.08 -22.77
CA GLY A 50 -3.32 6.77 -23.87
C GLY A 50 -3.38 5.29 -24.23
N THR A 51 -2.71 4.39 -23.50
CA THR A 51 -2.75 2.94 -23.76
C THR A 51 -3.69 2.20 -22.82
N GLU A 52 -4.14 1.03 -23.26
CA GLU A 52 -4.86 0.04 -22.46
C GLU A 52 -4.07 -1.28 -22.44
N VAL A 53 -4.09 -1.96 -21.31
CA VAL A 53 -3.43 -3.26 -21.13
C VAL A 53 -4.41 -4.22 -20.47
N ASN A 54 -4.74 -5.31 -21.15
CA ASN A 54 -5.54 -6.37 -20.57
C ASN A 54 -4.65 -7.24 -19.66
N THR A 55 -5.03 -7.36 -18.39
CA THR A 55 -4.38 -8.26 -17.42
C THR A 55 -5.02 -9.66 -17.55
N THR A 56 -6.35 -9.70 -17.68
CA THR A 56 -7.15 -10.89 -18.02
C THR A 56 -8.21 -10.50 -19.04
N SER A 57 -9.12 -11.42 -19.39
CA SER A 57 -10.29 -11.10 -20.22
C SER A 57 -11.24 -10.07 -19.59
N ASN A 58 -11.26 -9.97 -18.25
CA ASN A 58 -12.19 -9.14 -17.49
C ASN A 58 -11.51 -8.02 -16.71
N ILE A 59 -10.18 -7.95 -16.70
CA ILE A 59 -9.42 -6.93 -15.96
C ILE A 59 -8.54 -6.18 -16.94
N LYS A 60 -8.77 -4.87 -17.08
CA LYS A 60 -7.94 -4.01 -17.90
C LYS A 60 -7.42 -2.81 -17.13
N LYS A 61 -6.18 -2.41 -17.45
CA LYS A 61 -5.55 -1.17 -16.99
C LYS A 61 -5.64 -0.12 -18.09
N VAL A 62 -5.99 1.09 -17.73
CA VAL A 62 -6.10 2.23 -18.64
C VAL A 62 -5.25 3.37 -18.12
N TYR A 63 -4.40 3.92 -18.98
CA TYR A 63 -3.47 4.98 -18.63
C TYR A 63 -3.90 6.29 -19.30
N LEU A 64 -4.47 7.22 -18.51
CA LEU A 64 -5.03 8.47 -19.00
C LEU A 64 -4.16 9.68 -18.65
N PRO A 65 -4.14 10.74 -19.47
CA PRO A 65 -3.38 11.94 -19.16
C PRO A 65 -4.00 12.74 -18.01
N TYR A 66 -3.16 13.31 -17.15
CA TYR A 66 -3.58 14.39 -16.25
C TYR A 66 -3.29 15.76 -16.88
N LYS A 67 -4.07 16.78 -16.49
CA LYS A 67 -3.89 18.16 -16.94
C LYS A 67 -2.80 18.90 -16.16
N ARG A 68 -2.75 18.69 -14.84
CA ARG A 68 -1.80 19.35 -13.92
C ARG A 68 -1.36 18.38 -12.83
N LYS A 69 -0.16 18.60 -12.28
CA LYS A 69 0.42 17.83 -11.18
C LYS A 69 1.10 18.77 -10.20
N PHE A 70 0.94 18.47 -8.91
CA PHE A 70 1.71 19.06 -7.81
C PHE A 70 2.10 17.96 -6.83
N VAL A 71 3.38 17.65 -6.76
CA VAL A 71 3.95 16.51 -6.03
C VAL A 71 3.30 15.19 -6.51
N HIS A 72 2.46 14.54 -5.70
CA HIS A 72 1.67 13.36 -6.08
C HIS A 72 0.20 13.68 -6.40
N HIS A 73 -0.24 14.89 -6.12
CA HIS A 73 -1.59 15.34 -6.47
C HIS A 73 -1.70 15.62 -7.96
N VAL A 74 -2.74 15.10 -8.59
CA VAL A 74 -3.03 15.35 -10.00
C VAL A 74 -4.41 15.98 -10.16
N TRP A 75 -4.60 16.69 -11.28
CA TRP A 75 -5.92 17.19 -11.73
C TRP A 75 -6.22 16.55 -13.07
N PRO A 76 -6.98 15.44 -13.07
CA PRO A 76 -7.37 14.72 -14.27
C PRO A 76 -8.36 15.45 -15.14
N ASP A 77 -8.49 15.01 -16.38
CA ASP A 77 -9.70 15.25 -17.17
C ASP A 77 -10.70 14.11 -16.92
N PHE A 78 -11.55 14.28 -15.93
CA PHE A 78 -12.52 13.25 -15.60
C PHE A 78 -13.51 12.91 -16.72
N SER A 79 -13.68 13.79 -17.74
CA SER A 79 -14.56 13.50 -18.89
C SER A 79 -14.14 12.27 -19.68
N LEU A 80 -12.84 11.93 -19.65
CA LEU A 80 -12.30 10.72 -20.27
C LEU A 80 -12.86 9.43 -19.67
N LEU A 81 -13.30 9.46 -18.40
CA LEU A 81 -13.91 8.31 -17.76
C LEU A 81 -15.24 7.88 -18.37
N LEU A 82 -15.97 8.82 -19.02
CA LEU A 82 -17.28 8.54 -19.64
C LEU A 82 -17.16 7.61 -20.86
N THR A 83 -16.00 7.52 -21.47
CA THR A 83 -15.74 6.68 -22.64
C THR A 83 -15.41 5.23 -22.31
N LEU A 84 -15.21 4.91 -21.01
CA LEU A 84 -14.70 3.60 -20.57
C LEU A 84 -15.78 2.55 -20.28
N GLY A 85 -17.06 2.92 -20.40
CA GLY A 85 -18.17 1.99 -20.15
C GLY A 85 -18.23 1.48 -18.71
N ILE A 86 -17.91 2.32 -17.73
CA ILE A 86 -17.91 1.99 -16.30
C ILE A 86 -19.32 2.13 -15.74
N ASP A 87 -19.79 1.08 -15.05
CA ASP A 87 -21.12 1.07 -14.40
C ASP A 87 -21.06 1.64 -12.98
N VAL A 88 -19.96 1.39 -12.24
CA VAL A 88 -19.76 1.85 -10.85
C VAL A 88 -18.34 2.33 -10.67
N TYR A 89 -18.17 3.53 -10.11
CA TYR A 89 -16.87 4.16 -9.91
C TYR A 89 -16.41 4.01 -8.46
N HIS A 90 -15.35 3.22 -8.23
CA HIS A 90 -14.58 3.18 -7.00
C HIS A 90 -13.53 4.29 -7.05
N LEU A 91 -13.71 5.36 -6.31
CA LEU A 91 -12.76 6.46 -6.23
C LEU A 91 -11.77 6.21 -5.08
N GLN A 92 -10.50 5.94 -5.39
CA GLN A 92 -9.43 5.86 -4.39
C GLN A 92 -9.10 7.26 -3.88
N SER A 93 -9.74 7.65 -2.78
CA SER A 93 -9.93 9.05 -2.35
C SER A 93 -9.17 9.38 -1.07
N ASP A 94 -7.92 8.98 -0.96
CA ASP A 94 -7.05 9.32 0.18
C ASP A 94 -6.92 10.85 0.32
N ASN A 95 -5.96 11.35 1.05
CA ASN A 95 -5.76 12.79 1.26
C ASN A 95 -5.31 13.52 -0.03
N LEU A 96 -6.15 13.52 -1.09
CA LEU A 96 -5.86 14.05 -2.42
C LEU A 96 -6.68 15.30 -2.73
N LEU A 97 -6.05 16.30 -3.35
CA LEU A 97 -6.67 17.61 -3.59
C LEU A 97 -7.76 17.60 -4.66
N CYS A 98 -7.77 16.62 -5.56
CA CYS A 98 -8.76 16.51 -6.64
C CYS A 98 -10.05 15.77 -6.26
N VAL A 99 -10.16 15.28 -5.02
CA VAL A 99 -11.36 14.56 -4.53
C VAL A 99 -12.64 15.36 -4.70
N PRO A 100 -12.71 16.67 -4.35
CA PRO A 100 -13.93 17.45 -4.53
C PRO A 100 -14.36 17.55 -6.00
N GLU A 101 -13.40 17.67 -6.92
CA GLU A 101 -13.64 17.72 -8.35
C GLU A 101 -14.14 16.36 -8.88
N ALA A 102 -13.56 15.25 -8.43
CA ALA A 102 -13.99 13.91 -8.80
C ALA A 102 -15.43 13.63 -8.34
N VAL A 103 -15.74 13.96 -7.08
CA VAL A 103 -17.10 13.81 -6.53
C VAL A 103 -18.10 14.71 -7.27
N SER A 104 -17.74 15.97 -7.54
CA SER A 104 -18.59 16.91 -8.28
C SER A 104 -18.85 16.44 -9.72
N PHE A 105 -17.84 15.84 -10.36
CA PHE A 105 -17.97 15.25 -11.69
C PHE A 105 -18.98 14.09 -11.67
N CYS A 106 -18.84 13.17 -10.73
CA CYS A 106 -19.76 12.03 -10.61
C CYS A 106 -21.21 12.48 -10.37
N LEU A 107 -21.41 13.46 -9.49
CA LEU A 107 -22.73 14.04 -9.22
C LEU A 107 -23.33 14.71 -10.45
N LYS A 108 -22.54 15.52 -11.16
CA LYS A 108 -22.99 16.24 -12.38
C LYS A 108 -23.45 15.30 -13.47
N HIS A 109 -22.80 14.14 -13.61
CA HIS A 109 -23.08 13.14 -14.64
C HIS A 109 -23.99 12.01 -14.15
N ASN A 110 -24.55 12.12 -12.93
CA ASN A 110 -25.42 11.11 -12.31
C ASN A 110 -24.81 9.70 -12.32
N LEU A 111 -23.48 9.59 -12.06
CA LEU A 111 -22.75 8.32 -12.04
C LEU A 111 -22.98 7.59 -10.72
N LYS A 112 -22.97 6.26 -10.75
CA LYS A 112 -22.93 5.43 -9.54
C LYS A 112 -21.49 5.39 -9.03
N TYR A 113 -21.23 5.88 -7.82
CA TYR A 113 -19.88 5.96 -7.27
C TYR A 113 -19.87 5.86 -5.76
N TYR A 114 -18.70 5.55 -5.23
CA TYR A 114 -18.36 5.68 -3.81
C TYR A 114 -16.89 6.08 -3.67
N CYS A 115 -16.56 6.64 -2.50
CA CYS A 115 -15.19 6.96 -2.15
C CYS A 115 -14.60 5.86 -1.25
N TYR A 116 -13.34 5.49 -1.50
CA TYR A 116 -12.58 4.58 -0.65
C TYR A 116 -11.40 5.33 -0.05
N VAL A 117 -11.31 5.37 1.29
CA VAL A 117 -10.39 6.26 2.02
C VAL A 117 -9.49 5.45 2.94
N GLY A 118 -8.19 5.51 2.70
CA GLY A 118 -7.15 4.90 3.55
C GLY A 118 -6.61 5.86 4.61
N THR A 119 -6.56 7.15 4.29
CA THR A 119 -6.09 8.19 5.21
C THR A 119 -6.72 9.54 4.88
N VAL A 120 -6.89 10.36 5.91
CA VAL A 120 -7.32 11.76 5.78
C VAL A 120 -6.21 12.75 6.10
N HIS A 121 -5.02 12.24 6.40
CA HIS A 121 -3.85 13.02 6.78
C HIS A 121 -2.75 12.94 5.71
N SER A 122 -1.97 14.00 5.63
CA SER A 122 -0.79 14.05 4.76
C SER A 122 0.35 13.20 5.34
N SER A 123 1.02 12.45 4.48
CA SER A 123 2.24 11.68 4.79
C SER A 123 3.51 12.54 4.80
N SER A 124 3.42 13.87 4.70
CA SER A 124 4.60 14.74 4.70
C SER A 124 5.41 14.59 5.99
N PRO A 125 6.75 14.40 5.91
CA PRO A 125 7.60 14.27 7.09
C PRO A 125 7.73 15.59 7.86
N LYS A 126 7.58 16.75 7.18
CA LYS A 126 7.67 18.09 7.79
C LYS A 126 6.32 18.49 8.39
N ALA A 127 6.27 18.78 9.69
CA ALA A 127 5.04 19.12 10.42
C ALA A 127 4.27 20.30 9.79
N ILE A 128 4.97 21.35 9.38
CA ILE A 128 4.34 22.53 8.73
C ILE A 128 3.71 22.13 7.39
N SER A 129 4.44 21.37 6.56
CA SER A 129 3.90 20.91 5.28
C SER A 129 2.70 19.99 5.47
N ARG A 130 2.74 19.10 6.48
CA ARG A 130 1.61 18.25 6.86
C ARG A 130 0.40 19.06 7.23
N TRP A 131 0.55 20.05 8.15
CA TRP A 131 -0.53 20.93 8.56
C TRP A 131 -1.15 21.71 7.38
N ILE A 132 -0.31 22.27 6.48
CA ILE A 132 -0.80 22.99 5.29
C ILE A 132 -1.60 22.03 4.38
N MET A 133 -1.07 20.84 4.11
CA MET A 133 -1.74 19.86 3.25
C MET A 133 -3.06 19.38 3.86
N ASP A 134 -3.08 19.09 5.16
CA ASP A 134 -4.30 18.68 5.87
C ASP A 134 -5.36 19.78 5.85
N LYS A 135 -4.95 21.05 5.96
CA LYS A 135 -5.86 22.19 5.82
C LYS A 135 -6.41 22.32 4.41
N LEU A 136 -5.60 22.15 3.38
CA LEU A 136 -6.04 22.19 1.98
C LEU A 136 -6.98 21.03 1.64
N SER A 137 -6.68 19.82 2.11
CA SER A 137 -7.49 18.63 1.87
C SER A 137 -8.75 18.55 2.76
N SER A 138 -8.89 19.45 3.75
CA SER A 138 -10.12 19.52 4.56
C SER A 138 -11.40 19.75 3.74
N ARG A 139 -11.27 20.27 2.51
CA ARG A 139 -12.35 20.37 1.51
C ARG A 139 -12.94 19.02 1.14
N ASN A 140 -12.16 17.94 1.27
CA ASN A 140 -12.60 16.58 0.97
C ASN A 140 -13.75 16.15 1.89
N PHE A 141 -13.78 16.61 3.15
CA PHE A 141 -14.89 16.28 4.05
C PHE A 141 -16.25 16.75 3.52
N SER A 142 -16.30 17.91 2.87
CA SER A 142 -17.52 18.43 2.25
C SER A 142 -17.94 17.59 1.03
N ALA A 143 -16.99 17.02 0.30
CA ALA A 143 -17.25 16.08 -0.79
C ALA A 143 -17.73 14.72 -0.24
N PHE A 144 -17.07 14.19 0.77
CA PHE A 144 -17.41 12.91 1.40
C PHE A 144 -18.81 12.89 2.03
N LYS A 145 -19.32 14.03 2.53
CA LYS A 145 -20.70 14.14 3.03
C LYS A 145 -21.78 13.90 1.97
N LYS A 146 -21.43 13.95 0.70
CA LYS A 146 -22.35 13.82 -0.44
C LYS A 146 -22.38 12.42 -1.05
N THR A 147 -21.64 11.47 -0.48
CA THR A 147 -21.49 10.13 -1.06
C THR A 147 -21.37 9.05 0.02
N LYS A 148 -21.45 7.79 -0.40
CA LYS A 148 -21.04 6.66 0.42
C LYS A 148 -19.52 6.65 0.52
N VAL A 149 -19.00 6.44 1.72
CA VAL A 149 -17.56 6.35 1.98
C VAL A 149 -17.22 5.04 2.66
N PHE A 150 -16.31 4.28 2.07
CA PHE A 150 -15.70 3.12 2.68
C PHE A 150 -14.29 3.46 3.16
N CYS A 151 -13.90 2.95 4.31
CA CYS A 151 -12.65 3.28 4.98
C CYS A 151 -11.83 2.02 5.27
N LYS A 152 -10.52 2.09 5.06
CA LYS A 152 -9.60 0.97 5.30
C LYS A 152 -9.55 0.53 6.75
N THR A 153 -9.74 1.46 7.71
CA THR A 153 -9.64 1.17 9.14
C THR A 153 -10.78 1.80 9.94
N PRO A 154 -11.13 1.21 11.11
CA PRO A 154 -12.08 1.82 12.05
C PRO A 154 -11.66 3.23 12.51
N THR A 155 -10.35 3.49 12.63
CA THR A 155 -9.83 4.82 13.00
C THR A 155 -10.26 5.87 11.99
N VAL A 156 -10.08 5.62 10.68
CA VAL A 156 -10.49 6.54 9.62
C VAL A 156 -12.01 6.72 9.59
N VAL A 157 -12.80 5.66 9.86
CA VAL A 157 -14.26 5.77 10.02
C VAL A 157 -14.62 6.76 11.13
N ASN A 158 -13.99 6.62 12.30
CA ASN A 158 -14.26 7.48 13.45
C ASN A 158 -13.87 8.93 13.17
N GLU A 159 -12.71 9.16 12.58
CA GLU A 159 -12.25 10.50 12.18
C GLU A 159 -13.22 11.18 11.19
N LEU A 160 -13.67 10.45 10.18
CA LEU A 160 -14.63 10.98 9.22
C LEU A 160 -16.00 11.26 9.85
N LYS A 161 -16.49 10.40 10.73
CA LYS A 161 -17.73 10.64 11.48
C LYS A 161 -17.64 11.87 12.38
N GLN A 162 -16.50 12.10 13.04
CA GLN A 162 -16.25 13.33 13.83
C GLN A 162 -16.27 14.59 12.95
N LYS A 163 -15.93 14.48 11.65
CA LYS A 163 -16.03 15.56 10.66
C LYS A 163 -17.42 15.66 9.99
N GLY A 164 -18.39 14.87 10.48
CA GLY A 164 -19.77 14.87 10.01
C GLY A 164 -20.01 14.08 8.72
N VAL A 165 -19.13 13.14 8.36
CA VAL A 165 -19.33 12.20 7.27
C VAL A 165 -20.02 10.95 7.83
N THR A 166 -21.36 11.02 7.96
CA THR A 166 -22.17 9.95 8.59
C THR A 166 -22.24 8.66 7.79
N SER A 167 -22.01 8.75 6.46
CA SER A 167 -22.03 7.61 5.52
C SER A 167 -20.75 6.75 5.58
N ALA A 168 -19.76 7.11 6.42
CA ALA A 168 -18.51 6.37 6.53
C ALA A 168 -18.72 5.00 7.16
N GLU A 169 -18.24 3.94 6.47
CA GLU A 169 -18.32 2.55 6.90
C GLU A 169 -16.94 1.87 6.75
N TRP A 170 -16.70 0.88 7.57
CA TRP A 170 -15.48 0.10 7.49
C TRP A 170 -15.55 -0.93 6.38
N ALA A 171 -14.52 -0.94 5.51
CA ALA A 171 -14.30 -1.94 4.49
C ALA A 171 -12.78 -2.17 4.40
N PRO A 172 -12.23 -3.18 5.07
CA PRO A 172 -10.80 -3.44 5.12
C PRO A 172 -10.26 -3.84 3.76
N VAL A 173 -8.95 -3.68 3.59
CA VAL A 173 -8.23 -4.20 2.42
C VAL A 173 -8.13 -5.72 2.56
N GLY A 174 -8.32 -6.43 1.45
CA GLY A 174 -8.05 -7.86 1.34
C GLY A 174 -6.62 -8.18 0.94
N LEU A 175 -6.26 -9.43 1.09
CA LEU A 175 -5.01 -10.01 0.60
C LEU A 175 -5.31 -10.90 -0.61
N ASP A 176 -4.61 -10.69 -1.72
CA ASP A 176 -4.67 -11.61 -2.87
C ASP A 176 -3.85 -12.86 -2.52
N THR A 177 -4.53 -13.90 -2.05
CA THR A 177 -3.90 -15.14 -1.62
C THR A 177 -3.46 -16.02 -2.77
N ASP A 178 -3.97 -15.81 -3.98
CA ASP A 178 -3.63 -16.61 -5.16
C ASP A 178 -2.18 -16.39 -5.63
N ILE A 179 -1.58 -15.25 -5.26
CA ILE A 179 -0.18 -14.97 -5.57
C ILE A 179 0.79 -15.41 -4.47
N ILE A 180 0.28 -15.94 -3.36
CA ILE A 180 1.10 -16.41 -2.25
C ILE A 180 1.47 -17.87 -2.49
N PRO A 181 2.77 -18.18 -2.67
CA PRO A 181 3.19 -19.57 -2.83
C PRO A 181 2.84 -20.39 -1.60
N LEU A 182 2.33 -21.59 -1.82
CA LEU A 182 2.13 -22.55 -0.73
C LEU A 182 3.47 -23.16 -0.31
N ALA A 183 3.68 -23.35 0.99
CA ALA A 183 4.83 -24.07 1.50
C ALA A 183 4.83 -25.53 1.00
N THR A 184 5.90 -25.93 0.37
CA THR A 184 6.06 -27.29 -0.19
C THR A 184 7.03 -28.17 0.61
N SER A 185 7.67 -27.61 1.67
CA SER A 185 8.68 -28.28 2.47
C SER A 185 8.65 -27.83 3.94
N SER A 186 9.35 -28.57 4.81
CA SER A 186 9.42 -28.21 6.23
C SER A 186 10.16 -26.88 6.46
N LYS A 187 9.89 -26.24 7.58
CA LYS A 187 10.54 -24.98 8.01
C LYS A 187 12.07 -25.10 8.03
N GLU A 188 12.60 -26.24 8.47
CA GLU A 188 14.04 -26.51 8.54
C GLU A 188 14.66 -26.55 7.14
N ARG A 189 13.98 -27.21 6.20
CA ARG A 189 14.43 -27.29 4.80
C ARG A 189 14.41 -25.93 4.13
N GLN A 190 13.34 -25.17 4.31
CA GLN A 190 13.23 -23.81 3.78
C GLN A 190 14.30 -22.88 4.37
N ARG A 191 14.60 -22.98 5.67
CA ARG A 191 15.71 -22.24 6.28
C ARG A 191 17.05 -22.57 5.63
N ALA A 192 17.31 -23.86 5.31
CA ALA A 192 18.52 -24.27 4.63
C ALA A 192 18.59 -23.69 3.19
N GLU A 193 17.50 -23.72 2.45
CA GLU A 193 17.40 -23.15 1.10
C GLU A 193 17.63 -21.63 1.09
N LEU A 194 17.13 -20.92 2.10
CA LEU A 194 17.34 -19.48 2.33
C LEU A 194 18.70 -19.16 2.99
N LYS A 195 19.52 -20.17 3.30
CA LYS A 195 20.82 -20.06 4.01
C LYS A 195 20.70 -19.38 5.36
N LEU A 196 19.60 -19.64 6.06
CA LEU A 196 19.34 -19.13 7.40
C LEU A 196 19.79 -20.16 8.46
N PRO A 197 20.29 -19.72 9.63
CA PRO A 197 20.72 -20.62 10.71
C PRO A 197 19.54 -21.41 11.28
N LYS A 198 19.81 -22.65 11.69
CA LYS A 198 18.80 -23.53 12.30
C LYS A 198 18.64 -23.30 13.80
N ASP A 199 19.70 -22.83 14.43
CA ASP A 199 19.87 -22.67 15.87
C ASP A 199 19.49 -21.28 16.41
N LYS A 200 19.10 -20.35 15.51
CA LYS A 200 18.66 -19.00 15.89
C LYS A 200 17.16 -18.79 15.66
N SER A 201 16.56 -18.02 16.52
CA SER A 201 15.21 -17.50 16.25
C SER A 201 15.26 -16.39 15.19
N ILE A 202 14.39 -16.48 14.20
CA ILE A 202 14.33 -15.54 13.08
C ILE A 202 13.30 -14.45 13.38
N VAL A 203 13.76 -13.20 13.42
CA VAL A 203 12.91 -12.01 13.54
C VAL A 203 12.90 -11.31 12.19
N PHE A 204 11.75 -11.22 11.55
CA PHE A 204 11.62 -10.68 10.20
C PHE A 204 11.04 -9.27 10.23
N LEU A 205 11.68 -8.34 9.53
CA LEU A 205 11.23 -6.96 9.31
C LEU A 205 11.03 -6.70 7.81
N VAL A 206 9.86 -6.21 7.45
CA VAL A 206 9.53 -5.85 6.06
C VAL A 206 9.18 -4.37 5.98
N CYS A 207 10.16 -3.56 5.61
CA CYS A 207 9.92 -2.14 5.34
C CYS A 207 11.01 -1.54 4.45
N ALA A 208 10.67 -0.49 3.68
CA ALA A 208 11.68 0.29 2.96
C ALA A 208 12.54 1.11 3.94
N LEU A 209 13.78 1.45 3.54
CA LEU A 209 14.69 2.29 4.33
C LEU A 209 14.24 3.76 4.33
N ARG A 210 13.02 4.00 4.80
CA ARG A 210 12.35 5.31 4.90
C ARG A 210 12.23 5.73 6.36
N PRO A 211 12.42 7.03 6.68
CA PRO A 211 12.31 7.54 8.05
C PRO A 211 10.99 7.22 8.75
N ASP A 212 9.88 7.29 8.02
CA ASP A 212 8.53 7.02 8.56
C ASP A 212 8.27 5.54 8.88
N LYS A 213 9.15 4.62 8.44
CA LYS A 213 9.09 3.19 8.74
C LYS A 213 10.06 2.77 9.85
N HIS A 214 10.83 3.71 10.40
CA HIS A 214 11.75 3.50 11.50
C HIS A 214 12.72 2.31 11.33
N PRO A 215 13.35 2.09 10.15
CA PRO A 215 14.21 0.93 9.93
C PRO A 215 15.46 0.93 10.83
N MET A 216 15.86 2.10 11.35
CA MET A 216 17.02 2.23 12.21
C MET A 216 16.82 1.62 13.60
N ASP A 217 15.57 1.39 14.01
CA ASP A 217 15.25 0.79 15.33
C ASP A 217 15.61 -0.69 15.39
N ILE A 218 15.94 -1.32 14.26
CA ILE A 218 16.48 -2.67 14.21
C ILE A 218 17.82 -2.79 14.97
N PHE A 219 18.66 -1.74 14.96
CA PHE A 219 19.99 -1.78 15.59
C PHE A 219 19.93 -1.89 17.12
N PRO A 220 19.22 -1.01 17.86
CA PRO A 220 19.07 -1.17 19.29
C PRO A 220 18.34 -2.46 19.68
N LEU A 221 17.43 -2.96 18.82
CA LEU A 221 16.79 -4.24 19.04
C LEU A 221 17.81 -5.41 18.91
N ALA A 222 18.65 -5.38 17.87
CA ALA A 222 19.68 -6.39 17.65
C ALA A 222 20.66 -6.49 18.84
N GLU A 223 21.08 -5.35 19.39
CA GLU A 223 21.94 -5.30 20.58
C GLU A 223 21.28 -5.94 21.82
N ARG A 224 19.98 -5.75 22.01
CA ARG A 224 19.23 -6.31 23.14
C ARG A 224 18.97 -7.80 23.01
N LEU A 225 18.70 -8.28 21.80
CA LEU A 225 18.37 -9.68 21.54
C LEU A 225 19.61 -10.58 21.52
N GLY A 226 20.76 -10.05 21.08
CA GLY A 226 22.03 -10.78 21.00
C GLY A 226 22.01 -11.94 20.00
N ASP A 227 22.98 -12.86 20.15
CA ASP A 227 23.30 -13.88 19.14
C ASP A 227 22.28 -15.02 19.02
N LYS A 228 21.34 -15.14 19.94
CA LYS A 228 20.27 -16.14 19.86
C LYS A 228 19.24 -15.82 18.76
N TYR A 229 19.25 -14.59 18.26
CA TYR A 229 18.32 -14.12 17.24
C TYR A 229 19.06 -13.66 15.98
N LEU A 230 18.47 -13.92 14.83
CA LEU A 230 18.86 -13.31 13.57
C LEU A 230 17.71 -12.40 13.10
N LEU A 231 18.00 -11.11 12.95
CA LEU A 231 17.07 -10.13 12.44
C LEU A 231 17.25 -10.04 10.91
N VAL A 232 16.25 -10.51 10.18
CA VAL A 232 16.23 -10.46 8.71
C VAL A 232 15.43 -9.27 8.26
N HIS A 233 16.04 -8.35 7.51
CA HIS A 233 15.36 -7.15 7.02
C HIS A 233 15.24 -7.18 5.49
N ALA A 234 14.02 -7.20 5.00
CA ALA A 234 13.67 -7.05 3.60
C ALA A 234 13.11 -5.65 3.33
N GLY A 235 13.66 -4.94 2.35
CA GLY A 235 13.12 -3.62 2.02
C GLY A 235 13.84 -2.91 0.88
N ALA A 236 13.13 -1.98 0.25
CA ALA A 236 13.70 -1.16 -0.81
C ALA A 236 14.67 -0.12 -0.24
N LEU A 237 15.73 0.15 -1.00
CA LEU A 237 16.63 1.25 -0.74
C LEU A 237 15.90 2.59 -0.89
N TRP A 238 16.12 3.51 0.07
CA TRP A 238 15.49 4.82 0.09
C TRP A 238 16.39 5.84 0.79
N MET A 239 15.83 6.90 1.34
CA MET A 239 16.56 8.05 1.92
C MET A 239 17.55 7.69 3.04
N GLN A 240 17.34 6.62 3.80
CA GLN A 240 18.24 6.19 4.89
C GLN A 240 19.22 5.08 4.49
N THR A 241 19.36 4.78 3.21
CA THR A 241 20.21 3.67 2.74
C THR A 241 21.66 3.82 3.19
N GLU A 242 22.26 4.98 2.98
CA GLU A 242 23.67 5.22 3.31
C GLU A 242 23.92 5.10 4.82
N GLU A 243 23.08 5.76 5.62
CA GLU A 243 23.14 5.70 7.08
C GLU A 243 22.98 4.29 7.60
N TYR A 244 21.97 3.56 7.09
CA TYR A 244 21.69 2.17 7.48
C TYR A 244 22.87 1.25 7.15
N MET A 245 23.40 1.31 5.92
CA MET A 245 24.50 0.46 5.48
C MET A 245 25.82 0.80 6.18
N ALA A 246 26.07 2.08 6.47
CA ALA A 246 27.23 2.51 7.24
C ALA A 246 27.15 1.95 8.67
N LYS A 247 26.00 2.05 9.31
CA LYS A 247 25.78 1.52 10.67
C LYS A 247 25.90 0.00 10.72
N LEU A 248 25.33 -0.71 9.74
CA LEU A 248 25.43 -2.17 9.66
C LEU A 248 26.90 -2.67 9.61
N LYS A 249 27.77 -1.91 8.94
CA LYS A 249 29.20 -2.23 8.80
C LYS A 249 30.07 -1.69 9.93
N SER A 250 29.56 -0.84 10.80
CA SER A 250 30.34 -0.11 11.80
C SER A 250 30.83 -0.98 12.97
N SER A 251 30.21 -2.14 13.21
CA SER A 251 30.53 -2.97 14.34
C SER A 251 30.07 -4.42 14.14
N GLU A 252 30.90 -5.38 14.61
CA GLU A 252 30.56 -6.80 14.64
C GLU A 252 29.34 -7.12 15.51
N LYS A 253 28.97 -6.23 16.43
CA LYS A 253 27.76 -6.39 17.25
C LYS A 253 26.45 -6.41 16.44
N TYR A 254 26.48 -6.03 15.16
CA TYR A 254 25.35 -6.11 14.22
C TYR A 254 25.44 -7.31 13.28
N SER A 255 26.35 -8.26 13.54
CA SER A 255 26.48 -9.51 12.77
C SER A 255 25.22 -10.38 12.80
N ASN A 256 24.32 -10.13 13.76
CA ASN A 256 23.00 -10.75 13.85
C ASN A 256 21.91 -10.02 13.05
N ILE A 257 22.27 -9.04 12.19
CA ILE A 257 21.35 -8.39 11.25
C ILE A 257 21.71 -8.83 9.82
N LEU A 258 20.76 -9.39 9.11
CA LEU A 258 20.85 -9.75 7.69
C LEU A 258 19.94 -8.85 6.86
N PHE A 259 20.51 -7.90 6.11
CA PHE A 259 19.76 -7.09 5.15
C PHE A 259 19.76 -7.78 3.78
N ILE A 260 18.58 -8.19 3.32
CA ILE A 260 18.40 -8.96 2.07
C ILE A 260 17.90 -8.10 0.90
N GLY A 261 17.73 -6.77 1.14
CA GLY A 261 17.28 -5.84 0.10
C GLY A 261 15.81 -6.01 -0.28
N LYS A 262 15.45 -5.44 -1.44
CA LYS A 262 14.10 -5.55 -1.98
C LYS A 262 13.89 -6.91 -2.63
N LEU A 263 12.82 -7.58 -2.25
CA LEU A 263 12.37 -8.82 -2.88
C LEU A 263 11.04 -8.61 -3.62
N PRO A 264 10.77 -9.40 -4.70
CA PRO A 264 9.43 -9.58 -5.23
C PRO A 264 8.48 -10.13 -4.17
N ASN A 265 7.17 -9.80 -4.26
CA ASN A 265 6.21 -10.23 -3.24
C ASN A 265 6.16 -11.75 -3.08
N GLU A 266 6.14 -12.51 -4.17
CA GLU A 266 6.13 -13.97 -4.13
C GLU A 266 7.33 -14.59 -3.42
N LYS A 267 8.49 -13.93 -3.40
CA LYS A 267 9.70 -14.41 -2.70
C LYS A 267 9.73 -14.04 -1.22
N ILE A 268 9.03 -12.98 -0.83
CA ILE A 268 9.01 -12.53 0.56
C ILE A 268 8.26 -13.52 1.46
N HIS A 269 7.28 -14.24 0.90
CA HIS A 269 6.46 -15.20 1.63
C HIS A 269 7.27 -16.37 2.20
N ALA A 270 8.33 -16.81 1.53
CA ALA A 270 9.24 -17.82 2.06
C ALA A 270 9.93 -17.37 3.37
N TYR A 271 10.16 -16.07 3.55
CA TYR A 271 10.72 -15.55 4.79
C TYR A 271 9.67 -15.46 5.90
N TYR A 272 8.41 -15.14 5.58
CA TYR A 272 7.33 -15.22 6.57
C TYR A 272 7.15 -16.64 7.10
N GLU A 273 7.19 -17.67 6.24
CA GLU A 273 7.03 -19.07 6.64
C GLU A 273 8.12 -19.56 7.60
N VAL A 274 9.35 -19.07 7.45
CA VAL A 274 10.48 -19.49 8.28
C VAL A 274 10.72 -18.59 9.49
N ALA A 275 10.08 -17.43 9.56
CA ALA A 275 10.18 -16.52 10.69
C ALA A 275 9.52 -17.10 11.95
N ASP A 276 10.06 -16.76 13.11
CA ASP A 276 9.44 -17.01 14.40
C ASP A 276 8.66 -15.77 14.85
N TYR A 277 9.15 -14.59 14.47
CA TYR A 277 8.53 -13.31 14.77
C TYR A 277 8.58 -12.38 13.56
N VAL A 278 7.54 -11.58 13.40
CA VAL A 278 7.53 -10.42 12.48
C VAL A 278 7.39 -9.16 13.30
N ILE A 279 8.23 -8.16 13.03
CA ILE A 279 8.20 -6.89 13.74
C ILE A 279 7.81 -5.75 12.80
N ASN A 280 7.09 -4.76 13.36
CA ASN A 280 6.77 -3.51 12.69
C ASN A 280 7.07 -2.34 13.63
N PHE A 281 8.00 -1.46 13.22
CA PHE A 281 8.38 -0.28 14.00
C PHE A 281 7.56 0.97 13.67
N ASN A 282 6.68 0.91 12.66
CA ASN A 282 5.95 2.09 12.23
C ASN A 282 4.79 2.43 13.21
N PRO A 283 4.90 3.49 14.01
CA PRO A 283 3.87 3.86 14.98
C PRO A 283 2.61 4.44 14.32
N ASN A 284 2.69 4.79 13.03
CA ASN A 284 1.62 5.42 12.26
C ASN A 284 1.15 4.52 11.11
N GLU A 285 1.19 3.20 11.30
CA GLU A 285 0.73 2.27 10.27
C GLU A 285 -0.80 2.41 10.11
N ILE A 286 -1.23 2.77 8.90
CA ILE A 286 -2.65 2.94 8.60
C ILE A 286 -3.28 1.58 8.35
N PHE A 287 -2.64 0.77 7.50
CA PHE A 287 -3.03 -0.58 7.18
C PHE A 287 -1.77 -1.35 6.75
N GLY A 288 -1.27 -2.17 7.66
CA GLY A 288 0.00 -2.88 7.47
C GLY A 288 -0.15 -4.10 6.58
N MET A 289 0.06 -3.98 5.27
CA MET A 289 0.05 -5.15 4.37
C MET A 289 1.05 -6.21 4.83
N ALA A 290 2.25 -5.82 5.27
CA ALA A 290 3.23 -6.75 5.83
C ALA A 290 2.73 -7.48 7.07
N ILE A 291 1.91 -6.82 7.91
CA ILE A 291 1.24 -7.44 9.06
C ILE A 291 0.19 -8.45 8.59
N LEU A 292 -0.62 -8.08 7.60
CA LEU A 292 -1.64 -8.97 7.05
C LEU A 292 -1.02 -10.21 6.40
N GLU A 293 0.08 -10.04 5.66
CA GLU A 293 0.86 -11.14 5.09
C GLU A 293 1.42 -12.06 6.20
N ALA A 294 1.99 -11.49 7.28
CA ALA A 294 2.47 -12.26 8.43
C ALA A 294 1.34 -13.05 9.12
N MET A 295 0.16 -12.44 9.27
CA MET A 295 -1.04 -13.13 9.82
C MET A 295 -1.45 -14.31 8.94
N TYR A 296 -1.40 -14.16 7.63
CA TYR A 296 -1.70 -15.25 6.69
C TYR A 296 -0.78 -16.46 6.90
N HIS A 297 0.50 -16.22 7.21
CA HIS A 297 1.49 -17.26 7.52
C HIS A 297 1.47 -17.70 8.99
N ASN A 298 0.52 -17.23 9.79
CA ASN A 298 0.40 -17.57 11.21
C ASN A 298 1.67 -17.30 12.03
N VAL A 299 2.42 -16.24 11.69
CA VAL A 299 3.64 -15.82 12.39
C VAL A 299 3.28 -14.91 13.57
N THR A 300 4.01 -15.04 14.68
CA THR A 300 3.85 -14.13 15.82
C THR A 300 4.27 -12.70 15.44
N ILE A 301 3.36 -11.73 15.63
CA ILE A 301 3.59 -10.32 15.29
C ILE A 301 3.87 -9.51 16.55
N VAL A 302 4.89 -8.64 16.46
CA VAL A 302 5.24 -7.62 17.46
C VAL A 302 5.18 -6.26 16.77
N ALA A 303 4.23 -5.40 17.17
CA ALA A 303 3.97 -4.10 16.55
C ALA A 303 3.64 -3.04 17.60
#